data_d987f3838a00ae1c0d7298e00351b766
#
_entry.id   d987f3838a00ae1c0d7298e00351b766
#
_cell.length_a   1.000
_cell.length_b   1.000
_cell.length_c   1.000
_cell.angle_alpha   90.00
_cell.angle_beta   90.00
_cell.angle_gamma   90.00
#
_symmetry.space_group_name_H-M   'P 1'
#
loop_
_entity.id
_entity.type
_entity.pdbx_description
1 polymer ?
#
loop_
_entity_poly.entity_id
_entity_poly.type
_entity_poly.pdbx_seq_one_letter_code
_entity_poly.pdbx_strand_id
1 'polypeptide(L)'
;MQPSMTGVGKTIRMNRIFKDGKAVMVAVNHGISLGPIDGINHLEQLFSKVLARKPDSLTIHKGIAMRFCDMLPAETSLLLKVTNASLYFSPEEMDIATVHEAALLGADAIAIGLSLCGPGEPDEIQRAARMVQAAEAIGMPTVAHSYPCGSYLKDTERYDIKNMSYAVRVAQELGIDIIKTYWTGSADTFAKAVELGAPAKVVISGGPRCATLRACFEMTKSGMDAGAAGITYGRNIWQHPYPDAVVAGLQEIVHNGATGGINAITAVD
;
A
#
# COMPACT_ATOMS: atom_id res chain seq x y z
N MET A 1 -14.11 -25.56 13.28
CA MET A 1 -13.48 -24.89 14.43
C MET A 1 -14.02 -23.46 14.46
N GLN A 2 -14.53 -22.95 15.58
CA GLN A 2 -14.98 -21.56 15.66
C GLN A 2 -13.75 -20.63 15.64
N PRO A 3 -13.80 -19.49 14.91
CA PRO A 3 -12.70 -18.53 14.91
C PRO A 3 -12.51 -17.91 16.30
N SER A 4 -11.27 -17.57 16.65
CA SER A 4 -10.96 -16.80 17.86
C SER A 4 -11.55 -15.39 17.77
N MET A 5 -11.70 -14.69 18.89
CA MET A 5 -12.16 -13.29 18.89
C MET A 5 -11.27 -12.39 18.03
N THR A 6 -9.95 -12.59 18.08
CA THR A 6 -8.98 -11.86 17.25
C THR A 6 -9.14 -12.20 15.77
N GLY A 7 -9.41 -13.47 15.45
CA GLY A 7 -9.69 -13.90 14.07
C GLY A 7 -10.95 -13.26 13.49
N VAL A 8 -12.01 -13.10 14.29
CA VAL A 8 -13.24 -12.39 13.88
C VAL A 8 -12.92 -10.92 13.61
N GLY A 9 -12.22 -10.25 14.52
CA GLY A 9 -11.83 -8.85 14.37
C GLY A 9 -11.00 -8.61 13.11
N LYS A 10 -10.03 -9.48 12.85
CA LYS A 10 -9.20 -9.43 11.63
C LYS A 10 -10.05 -9.60 10.36
N THR A 11 -10.94 -10.58 10.34
CA THR A 11 -11.83 -10.84 9.19
C THR A 11 -12.72 -9.64 8.87
N ILE A 12 -13.34 -9.03 9.89
CA ILE A 12 -14.19 -7.85 9.70
C ILE A 12 -13.40 -6.69 9.08
N ARG A 13 -12.20 -6.42 9.59
CA ARG A 13 -11.32 -5.36 9.08
C ARG A 13 -10.86 -5.65 7.64
N MET A 14 -10.46 -6.88 7.35
CA MET A 14 -10.08 -7.27 5.99
C MET A 14 -11.24 -7.10 5.00
N ASN A 15 -12.47 -7.41 5.38
CA ASN A 15 -13.67 -7.22 4.55
C ASN A 15 -14.02 -5.74 4.34
N ARG A 16 -13.60 -4.83 5.23
CA ARG A 16 -13.72 -3.38 5.01
C ARG A 16 -12.69 -2.87 4.01
N ILE A 17 -11.47 -3.40 4.07
CA ILE A 17 -10.36 -3.03 3.18
C ILE A 17 -10.56 -3.57 1.76
N PHE A 18 -11.05 -4.81 1.63
CA PHE A 18 -11.23 -5.49 0.35
C PHE A 18 -12.71 -5.67 0.02
N LYS A 19 -13.14 -5.19 -1.13
CA LYS A 19 -14.46 -5.43 -1.71
C LYS A 19 -14.33 -6.52 -2.76
N ASP A 20 -15.04 -7.62 -2.60
CA ASP A 20 -14.92 -8.80 -3.47
C ASP A 20 -13.48 -9.27 -3.68
N GLY A 21 -12.67 -9.18 -2.62
CA GLY A 21 -11.27 -9.59 -2.62
C GLY A 21 -10.30 -8.63 -3.30
N LYS A 22 -10.75 -7.45 -3.73
CA LYS A 22 -9.95 -6.42 -4.42
C LYS A 22 -9.97 -5.08 -3.70
N ALA A 23 -8.92 -4.27 -3.86
CA ALA A 23 -8.86 -2.96 -3.22
C ALA A 23 -8.09 -1.91 -4.02
N VAL A 24 -8.62 -0.68 -4.03
CA VAL A 24 -7.94 0.55 -4.46
C VAL A 24 -7.53 1.32 -3.21
N MET A 25 -6.24 1.29 -2.90
CA MET A 25 -5.67 1.93 -1.71
C MET A 25 -4.91 3.19 -2.11
N VAL A 26 -5.20 4.32 -1.47
CA VAL A 26 -4.47 5.58 -1.70
C VAL A 26 -3.45 5.78 -0.58
N ALA A 27 -2.17 5.98 -0.95
CA ALA A 27 -1.08 6.18 -0.01
C ALA A 27 -0.64 7.64 0.02
N VAL A 28 -0.81 8.30 1.18
CA VAL A 28 -0.41 9.70 1.43
C VAL A 28 0.53 9.77 2.66
N ASN A 29 1.46 8.83 2.73
CA ASN A 29 2.43 8.69 3.83
C ASN A 29 3.85 9.11 3.45
N HIS A 30 4.03 9.91 2.40
CA HIS A 30 5.35 10.22 1.83
C HIS A 30 6.07 11.40 2.50
N GLY A 31 5.36 12.22 3.28
CA GLY A 31 5.91 13.47 3.81
C GLY A 31 7.13 13.32 4.72
N ILE A 32 7.27 12.21 5.46
CA ILE A 32 8.45 11.96 6.30
C ILE A 32 9.64 11.53 5.44
N SER A 33 9.41 10.64 4.46
CA SER A 33 10.49 10.06 3.65
C SER A 33 10.94 10.92 2.49
N LEU A 34 10.08 11.82 1.99
CA LEU A 34 10.38 12.65 0.83
C LEU A 34 10.33 14.16 1.14
N GLY A 35 9.92 14.55 2.35
CA GLY A 35 9.73 15.95 2.72
C GLY A 35 8.51 16.58 2.04
N PRO A 36 8.45 17.92 1.97
CA PRO A 36 7.40 18.64 1.26
C PRO A 36 7.59 18.46 -0.26
N ILE A 37 6.66 17.76 -0.88
CA ILE A 37 6.67 17.48 -2.32
C ILE A 37 5.32 17.83 -2.94
N ASP A 38 5.33 18.15 -4.23
CA ASP A 38 4.11 18.49 -4.97
C ASP A 38 3.06 17.39 -4.89
N GLY A 39 1.82 17.82 -4.74
CA GLY A 39 0.63 16.96 -4.61
C GLY A 39 0.22 16.67 -3.17
N ILE A 40 1.13 16.74 -2.18
CA ILE A 40 0.78 16.52 -0.75
C ILE A 40 1.05 17.72 0.15
N ASN A 41 1.45 18.86 -0.39
CA ASN A 41 1.67 20.09 0.40
C ASN A 41 0.36 20.71 0.91
N HIS A 42 -0.76 20.44 0.24
CA HIS A 42 -2.10 20.93 0.56
C HIS A 42 -3.06 19.78 0.76
N LEU A 43 -2.94 19.08 1.90
CA LEU A 43 -3.67 17.83 2.17
C LEU A 43 -5.19 17.99 2.18
N GLU A 44 -5.74 19.10 2.68
CA GLU A 44 -7.17 19.34 2.68
C GLU A 44 -7.74 19.37 1.25
N GLN A 45 -7.08 20.07 0.34
CA GLN A 45 -7.46 20.12 -1.07
C GLN A 45 -7.32 18.77 -1.76
N LEU A 46 -6.27 18.00 -1.44
CA LEU A 46 -6.08 16.67 -1.95
C LEU A 46 -7.18 15.74 -1.46
N PHE A 47 -7.45 15.73 -0.16
CA PHE A 47 -8.45 14.85 0.45
C PHE A 47 -9.87 15.17 -0.03
N SER A 48 -10.21 16.44 -0.22
CA SER A 48 -11.52 16.81 -0.78
C SER A 48 -11.78 16.21 -2.16
N LYS A 49 -10.74 16.04 -2.98
CA LYS A 49 -10.84 15.41 -4.31
C LYS A 49 -10.81 13.89 -4.23
N VAL A 50 -9.77 13.33 -3.59
CA VAL A 50 -9.54 11.88 -3.56
C VAL A 50 -10.62 11.15 -2.77
N LEU A 51 -11.00 11.66 -1.60
CA LEU A 51 -11.98 11.01 -0.72
C LEU A 51 -13.42 11.15 -1.23
N ALA A 52 -13.72 12.13 -2.10
CA ALA A 52 -14.99 12.19 -2.82
C ALA A 52 -15.26 10.94 -3.67
N ARG A 53 -14.20 10.23 -4.07
CA ARG A 53 -14.30 8.95 -4.82
C ARG A 53 -14.38 7.72 -3.92
N LYS A 54 -14.30 7.89 -2.59
CA LYS A 54 -14.39 6.82 -1.60
C LYS A 54 -13.48 5.62 -1.96
N PRO A 55 -12.15 5.82 -2.07
CA PRO A 55 -11.24 4.70 -2.27
C PRO A 55 -11.41 3.69 -1.15
N ASP A 56 -11.07 2.42 -1.37
CA ASP A 56 -11.28 1.38 -0.37
C ASP A 56 -10.46 1.62 0.90
N SER A 57 -9.30 2.24 0.78
CA SER A 57 -8.54 2.69 1.95
C SER A 57 -7.65 3.90 1.69
N LEU A 58 -7.30 4.57 2.79
CA LEU A 58 -6.33 5.66 2.85
C LEU A 58 -5.21 5.31 3.83
N THR A 59 -3.94 5.31 3.35
CA THR A 59 -2.75 5.12 4.19
C THR A 59 -2.12 6.46 4.54
N ILE A 60 -2.13 6.82 5.82
CA ILE A 60 -1.60 8.08 6.36
C ILE A 60 -0.89 7.86 7.70
N HIS A 61 -0.17 8.87 8.17
CA HIS A 61 0.44 8.89 9.51
C HIS A 61 -0.52 9.45 10.57
N LYS A 62 -0.25 9.14 11.85
CA LYS A 62 -1.12 9.50 12.98
C LYS A 62 -1.46 10.99 13.07
N GLY A 63 -0.49 11.88 12.87
CA GLY A 63 -0.71 13.32 12.91
C GLY A 63 -1.65 13.82 11.82
N ILE A 64 -1.64 13.16 10.65
CA ILE A 64 -2.57 13.46 9.56
C ILE A 64 -3.94 12.87 9.85
N ALA A 65 -4.02 11.64 10.35
CA ALA A 65 -5.27 11.01 10.76
C ALA A 65 -6.01 11.86 11.80
N MET A 66 -5.31 12.32 12.84
CA MET A 66 -5.89 13.17 13.88
C MET A 66 -6.42 14.52 13.37
N ARG A 67 -5.77 15.09 12.34
CA ARG A 67 -6.13 16.41 11.80
C ARG A 67 -7.28 16.35 10.81
N PHE A 68 -7.41 15.26 10.06
CA PHE A 68 -8.32 15.15 8.92
C PHE A 68 -9.33 14.01 9.05
N CYS A 69 -9.56 13.50 10.28
CA CYS A 69 -10.51 12.41 10.54
C CYS A 69 -11.92 12.71 10.03
N ASP A 70 -12.38 13.97 10.14
CA ASP A 70 -13.72 14.38 9.71
C ASP A 70 -13.92 14.31 8.19
N MET A 71 -12.84 14.25 7.43
CA MET A 71 -12.90 14.10 5.97
C MET A 71 -12.96 12.65 5.50
N LEU A 72 -12.68 11.69 6.38
CA LEU A 72 -12.62 10.27 6.00
C LEU A 72 -14.04 9.71 5.85
N PRO A 73 -14.45 9.26 4.63
CA PRO A 73 -15.74 8.62 4.45
C PRO A 73 -15.84 7.32 5.24
N ALA A 74 -17.04 6.98 5.71
CA ALA A 74 -17.28 5.74 6.45
C ALA A 74 -16.97 4.48 5.62
N GLU A 75 -17.00 4.58 4.30
CA GLU A 75 -16.71 3.50 3.36
C GLU A 75 -15.21 3.34 3.06
N THR A 76 -14.37 4.29 3.49
CA THR A 76 -12.91 4.26 3.27
C THR A 76 -12.21 3.81 4.54
N SER A 77 -11.52 2.68 4.50
CA SER A 77 -10.74 2.13 5.61
C SER A 77 -9.51 2.99 5.92
N LEU A 78 -9.21 3.21 7.18
CA LEU A 78 -7.98 3.85 7.62
C LEU A 78 -6.86 2.81 7.78
N LEU A 79 -5.78 2.95 7.03
CA LEU A 79 -4.54 2.22 7.22
C LEU A 79 -3.51 3.16 7.87
N LEU A 80 -3.17 2.91 9.13
CA LEU A 80 -2.20 3.77 9.82
C LEU A 80 -0.77 3.31 9.52
N LYS A 81 0.03 4.14 8.84
CA LYS A 81 1.45 3.88 8.67
C LYS A 81 2.18 4.14 9.98
N VAL A 82 2.66 3.07 10.63
CA VAL A 82 3.25 3.09 11.97
C VAL A 82 4.77 3.11 11.99
N THR A 83 5.41 2.86 10.84
CA THR A 83 6.85 3.06 10.62
C THR A 83 7.08 3.95 9.40
N ASN A 84 8.23 4.57 9.27
CA ASN A 84 8.67 5.19 8.02
C ASN A 84 10.18 5.41 8.02
N ALA A 85 10.78 5.41 6.82
CA ALA A 85 12.10 5.98 6.62
C ALA A 85 12.02 7.51 6.68
N SER A 86 13.11 8.19 7.02
CA SER A 86 13.20 9.64 6.91
C SER A 86 13.92 10.08 5.64
N LEU A 87 13.78 11.37 5.31
CA LEU A 87 14.42 11.95 4.12
C LEU A 87 15.95 11.76 4.09
N TYR A 88 16.58 11.77 5.26
CA TYR A 88 18.04 11.69 5.39
C TYR A 88 18.56 10.32 5.80
N PHE A 89 17.67 9.46 6.31
CA PHE A 89 17.96 8.10 6.75
C PHE A 89 17.02 7.12 6.04
N SER A 90 17.28 6.90 4.76
CA SER A 90 16.56 5.99 3.90
C SER A 90 17.56 4.96 3.35
N PRO A 91 17.18 3.69 3.22
CA PRO A 91 15.79 3.17 3.28
C PRO A 91 15.34 2.63 4.65
N GLU A 92 16.17 2.69 5.70
CA GLU A 92 15.86 2.11 7.01
C GLU A 92 14.63 2.78 7.63
N GLU A 93 13.70 1.94 8.12
CA GLU A 93 12.46 2.41 8.74
C GLU A 93 12.63 2.58 10.25
N MET A 94 11.91 3.53 10.82
CA MET A 94 11.83 3.75 12.27
C MET A 94 10.37 3.72 12.72
N ASP A 95 10.14 3.37 13.97
CA ASP A 95 8.82 3.37 14.59
C ASP A 95 8.36 4.81 14.84
N ILE A 96 7.18 5.17 14.33
CA ILE A 96 6.58 6.51 14.48
C ILE A 96 5.19 6.47 15.10
N ALA A 97 4.62 5.29 15.25
CA ALA A 97 3.40 5.02 16.00
C ALA A 97 3.40 3.56 16.47
N THR A 98 2.49 3.25 17.38
CA THR A 98 2.27 1.90 17.91
C THR A 98 0.98 1.29 17.35
N VAL A 99 0.86 -0.04 17.44
CA VAL A 99 -0.38 -0.76 17.13
C VAL A 99 -1.53 -0.28 18.03
N HIS A 100 -1.22 0.04 19.30
CA HIS A 100 -2.21 0.57 20.23
C HIS A 100 -2.74 1.94 19.81
N GLU A 101 -1.86 2.87 19.41
CA GLU A 101 -2.29 4.16 18.85
C GLU A 101 -3.15 3.99 17.60
N ALA A 102 -2.82 3.03 16.72
CA ALA A 102 -3.63 2.72 15.55
C ALA A 102 -5.05 2.25 15.96
N ALA A 103 -5.14 1.38 16.97
CA ALA A 103 -6.44 0.93 17.48
C ALA A 103 -7.26 2.07 18.08
N LEU A 104 -6.66 2.96 18.86
CA LEU A 104 -7.33 4.15 19.42
C LEU A 104 -7.83 5.12 18.35
N LEU A 105 -7.12 5.21 17.22
CA LEU A 105 -7.52 6.03 16.07
C LEU A 105 -8.58 5.36 15.19
N GLY A 106 -9.02 4.14 15.53
CA GLY A 106 -10.03 3.41 14.75
C GLY A 106 -9.49 2.84 13.43
N ALA A 107 -8.17 2.64 13.31
CA ALA A 107 -7.60 2.09 12.09
C ALA A 107 -8.05 0.65 11.83
N ASP A 108 -8.31 0.34 10.56
CA ASP A 108 -8.64 -1.02 10.12
C ASP A 108 -7.39 -1.89 9.90
N ALA A 109 -6.22 -1.28 9.67
CA ALA A 109 -4.94 -1.99 9.60
C ALA A 109 -3.78 -1.07 9.99
N ILE A 110 -2.65 -1.68 10.36
CA ILE A 110 -1.37 -0.97 10.39
C ILE A 110 -0.60 -1.21 9.09
N ALA A 111 0.16 -0.20 8.66
CA ALA A 111 1.11 -0.33 7.57
C ALA A 111 2.54 -0.15 8.11
N ILE A 112 3.41 -1.11 7.83
CA ILE A 112 4.81 -1.14 8.23
C ILE A 112 5.71 -1.14 7.01
N GLY A 113 6.89 -0.56 7.10
CA GLY A 113 7.93 -0.72 6.10
C GLY A 113 8.76 -1.97 6.40
N LEU A 114 9.25 -2.57 5.34
CA LEU A 114 10.15 -3.71 5.39
C LEU A 114 11.19 -3.52 4.27
N SER A 115 12.25 -2.79 4.61
CA SER A 115 13.35 -2.45 3.70
C SER A 115 14.41 -3.53 3.75
N LEU A 116 14.49 -4.34 2.69
CA LEU A 116 15.35 -5.52 2.63
C LEU A 116 16.56 -5.32 1.70
N CYS A 117 17.49 -6.23 1.75
CA CYS A 117 18.73 -6.24 0.96
C CYS A 117 19.70 -5.11 1.35
N GLY A 118 19.82 -4.81 2.63
CA GLY A 118 20.75 -3.84 3.17
C GLY A 118 21.25 -4.21 4.56
N PRO A 119 22.20 -3.45 5.12
CA PRO A 119 22.81 -3.76 6.42
C PRO A 119 21.82 -3.71 7.57
N GLY A 120 20.72 -2.92 7.46
CA GLY A 120 19.65 -2.82 8.46
C GLY A 120 18.61 -3.94 8.38
N GLU A 121 18.71 -4.88 7.45
CA GLU A 121 17.70 -5.92 7.24
C GLU A 121 17.35 -6.73 8.49
N PRO A 122 18.29 -7.16 9.35
CA PRO A 122 17.95 -7.90 10.56
C PRO A 122 17.05 -7.11 11.52
N ASP A 123 17.28 -5.81 11.65
CA ASP A 123 16.48 -4.92 12.51
C ASP A 123 15.10 -4.68 11.92
N GLU A 124 15.02 -4.55 10.58
CA GLU A 124 13.76 -4.44 9.84
C GLU A 124 12.86 -5.66 10.05
N ILE A 125 13.44 -6.86 9.90
CA ILE A 125 12.72 -8.13 10.09
C ILE A 125 12.24 -8.27 11.56
N GLN A 126 13.11 -7.98 12.54
CA GLN A 126 12.75 -8.05 13.94
C GLN A 126 11.67 -7.03 14.32
N ARG A 127 11.74 -5.82 13.79
CA ARG A 127 10.73 -4.78 13.98
C ARG A 127 9.38 -5.25 13.42
N ALA A 128 9.35 -5.73 12.18
CA ALA A 128 8.14 -6.24 11.54
C ALA A 128 7.53 -7.39 12.35
N ALA A 129 8.34 -8.36 12.82
CA ALA A 129 7.87 -9.47 13.64
C ALA A 129 7.19 -9.01 14.94
N ARG A 130 7.78 -8.03 15.66
CA ARG A 130 7.17 -7.46 16.87
C ARG A 130 5.85 -6.76 16.59
N MET A 131 5.75 -6.03 15.49
CA MET A 131 4.53 -5.33 15.10
C MET A 131 3.42 -6.28 14.66
N VAL A 132 3.77 -7.35 13.92
CA VAL A 132 2.83 -8.41 13.56
C VAL A 132 2.28 -9.07 14.82
N GLN A 133 3.15 -9.45 15.77
CA GLN A 133 2.72 -10.04 17.04
C GLN A 133 1.74 -9.13 17.79
N ALA A 134 2.05 -7.84 17.89
CA ALA A 134 1.19 -6.88 18.60
C ALA A 134 -0.16 -6.69 17.87
N ALA A 135 -0.16 -6.68 16.53
CA ALA A 135 -1.37 -6.56 15.73
C ALA A 135 -2.26 -7.81 15.85
N GLU A 136 -1.66 -9.01 15.79
CA GLU A 136 -2.37 -10.28 15.99
C GLU A 136 -3.09 -10.33 17.33
N ALA A 137 -2.47 -9.83 18.39
CA ALA A 137 -3.03 -9.84 19.76
C ALA A 137 -4.38 -9.11 19.86
N ILE A 138 -4.67 -8.19 18.92
CA ILE A 138 -5.92 -7.41 18.89
C ILE A 138 -6.73 -7.62 17.60
N GLY A 139 -6.35 -8.58 16.78
CA GLY A 139 -7.04 -8.89 15.52
C GLY A 139 -6.95 -7.74 14.49
N MET A 140 -5.83 -7.01 14.45
CA MET A 140 -5.58 -5.95 13.49
C MET A 140 -4.78 -6.50 12.30
N PRO A 141 -5.26 -6.34 11.05
CA PRO A 141 -4.50 -6.68 9.87
C PRO A 141 -3.22 -5.88 9.74
N THR A 142 -2.22 -6.50 9.09
CA THR A 142 -0.92 -5.90 8.81
C THR A 142 -0.68 -5.73 7.32
N VAL A 143 -0.19 -4.56 6.91
CA VAL A 143 0.25 -4.26 5.55
C VAL A 143 1.76 -4.05 5.57
N ALA A 144 2.54 -4.87 4.87
CA ALA A 144 3.96 -4.61 4.70
C ALA A 144 4.22 -3.87 3.39
N HIS A 145 4.89 -2.73 3.47
CA HIS A 145 5.57 -2.12 2.32
C HIS A 145 6.91 -2.85 2.16
N SER A 146 6.89 -4.01 1.53
CA SER A 146 8.04 -4.91 1.44
C SER A 146 8.81 -4.68 0.16
N TYR A 147 10.03 -4.15 0.29
CA TYR A 147 10.84 -3.71 -0.82
C TYR A 147 12.29 -4.17 -0.71
N PRO A 148 12.87 -4.74 -1.79
CA PRO A 148 14.30 -4.99 -1.87
C PRO A 148 15.01 -3.67 -2.27
N CYS A 149 15.18 -2.76 -1.32
CA CYS A 149 15.66 -1.39 -1.58
C CYS A 149 16.94 -1.01 -0.84
N GLY A 150 17.54 -1.94 -0.11
CA GLY A 150 18.79 -1.73 0.61
C GLY A 150 20.02 -1.59 -0.28
N SER A 151 21.12 -1.14 0.32
CA SER A 151 22.35 -0.78 -0.37
C SER A 151 23.15 -1.94 -0.96
N TYR A 152 22.75 -3.18 -0.72
CA TYR A 152 23.39 -4.36 -1.35
C TYR A 152 22.95 -4.56 -2.80
N LEU A 153 21.91 -3.83 -3.26
CA LEU A 153 21.40 -3.88 -4.62
C LEU A 153 21.66 -2.58 -5.37
N LYS A 154 21.94 -2.70 -6.66
CA LYS A 154 21.87 -1.57 -7.58
C LYS A 154 20.40 -1.17 -7.79
N ASP A 155 20.14 0.08 -8.14
CA ASP A 155 18.79 0.58 -8.36
C ASP A 155 17.99 -0.22 -9.41
N THR A 156 18.68 -0.72 -10.45
CA THR A 156 18.08 -1.57 -11.49
C THR A 156 17.66 -2.95 -10.98
N GLU A 157 18.32 -3.48 -9.95
CA GLU A 157 18.08 -4.83 -9.41
C GLU A 157 16.87 -4.85 -8.44
N ARG A 158 16.41 -3.68 -7.99
CA ARG A 158 15.26 -3.57 -7.06
C ARG A 158 13.95 -4.10 -7.64
N TYR A 159 13.83 -4.12 -8.96
CA TYR A 159 12.62 -4.58 -9.66
C TYR A 159 12.74 -6.01 -10.20
N ASP A 160 13.91 -6.64 -10.04
CA ASP A 160 14.13 -8.01 -10.47
C ASP A 160 13.26 -8.98 -9.67
N ILE A 161 12.62 -9.92 -10.38
CA ILE A 161 11.73 -10.90 -9.76
C ILE A 161 12.43 -11.72 -8.66
N LYS A 162 13.73 -11.99 -8.80
CA LYS A 162 14.51 -12.72 -7.78
C LYS A 162 14.48 -11.99 -6.43
N ASN A 163 14.81 -10.69 -6.44
CA ASN A 163 14.88 -9.88 -5.23
C ASN A 163 13.48 -9.56 -4.70
N MET A 164 12.52 -9.36 -5.61
CA MET A 164 11.12 -9.17 -5.27
C MET A 164 10.52 -10.41 -4.62
N SER A 165 10.83 -11.60 -5.13
CA SER A 165 10.41 -12.87 -4.55
C SER A 165 10.93 -13.05 -3.13
N TYR A 166 12.18 -12.64 -2.87
CA TYR A 166 12.74 -12.63 -1.52
C TYR A 166 11.94 -11.71 -0.60
N ALA A 167 11.70 -10.46 -1.01
CA ALA A 167 10.96 -9.50 -0.20
C ALA A 167 9.52 -9.96 0.10
N VAL A 168 8.83 -10.50 -0.89
CA VAL A 168 7.49 -11.06 -0.71
C VAL A 168 7.52 -12.25 0.24
N ARG A 169 8.49 -13.16 0.08
CA ARG A 169 8.62 -14.34 0.92
C ARG A 169 8.91 -14.00 2.38
N VAL A 170 9.80 -13.05 2.65
CA VAL A 170 10.06 -12.59 4.03
C VAL A 170 8.78 -12.06 4.67
N ALA A 171 8.02 -11.22 3.98
CA ALA A 171 6.76 -10.70 4.49
C ALA A 171 5.74 -11.82 4.78
N GLN A 172 5.64 -12.80 3.88
CA GLN A 172 4.76 -13.96 4.03
C GLN A 172 5.14 -14.81 5.25
N GLU A 173 6.44 -15.12 5.44
CA GLU A 173 6.95 -15.90 6.57
C GLU A 173 6.75 -15.17 7.92
N LEU A 174 6.71 -13.85 7.93
CA LEU A 174 6.40 -13.04 9.11
C LEU A 174 4.89 -13.02 9.46
N GLY A 175 4.03 -13.59 8.62
CA GLY A 175 2.58 -13.60 8.84
C GLY A 175 1.87 -12.29 8.46
N ILE A 176 2.44 -11.52 7.55
CA ILE A 176 1.81 -10.29 7.00
C ILE A 176 0.54 -10.67 6.22
N ASP A 177 -0.53 -9.92 6.43
CA ASP A 177 -1.83 -10.16 5.78
C ASP A 177 -1.90 -9.55 4.36
N ILE A 178 -1.25 -8.39 4.16
CA ILE A 178 -1.26 -7.65 2.90
C ILE A 178 0.18 -7.25 2.55
N ILE A 179 0.66 -7.69 1.40
CA ILE A 179 2.03 -7.42 0.93
C ILE A 179 1.97 -6.41 -0.22
N LYS A 180 2.43 -5.20 0.04
CA LYS A 180 2.63 -4.17 -0.97
C LYS A 180 4.04 -4.28 -1.52
N THR A 181 4.19 -4.52 -2.81
CA THR A 181 5.48 -4.67 -3.47
C THR A 181 5.50 -3.99 -4.84
N TYR A 182 6.69 -3.81 -5.44
CA TYR A 182 6.81 -3.15 -6.73
C TYR A 182 6.29 -4.02 -7.87
N TRP A 183 5.86 -3.36 -8.94
CA TRP A 183 5.65 -4.00 -10.23
C TRP A 183 6.97 -4.53 -10.80
N THR A 184 6.98 -5.76 -11.29
CA THR A 184 8.19 -6.48 -11.77
C THR A 184 8.39 -6.39 -13.28
N GLY A 185 7.64 -5.50 -13.95
CA GLY A 185 7.79 -5.24 -15.38
C GLY A 185 6.88 -6.06 -16.29
N SER A 186 6.38 -7.23 -15.87
CA SER A 186 5.45 -8.05 -16.65
C SER A 186 4.44 -8.79 -15.78
N ALA A 187 3.31 -9.20 -16.37
CA ALA A 187 2.30 -10.01 -15.68
C ALA A 187 2.86 -11.37 -15.24
N ASP A 188 3.66 -12.02 -16.06
CA ASP A 188 4.24 -13.34 -15.74
C ASP A 188 5.18 -13.31 -14.54
N THR A 189 6.01 -12.27 -14.45
CA THR A 189 6.91 -12.12 -13.29
C THR A 189 6.15 -11.70 -12.04
N PHE A 190 5.13 -10.85 -12.17
CA PHE A 190 4.32 -10.44 -11.02
C PHE A 190 3.43 -11.57 -10.49
N ALA A 191 2.92 -12.44 -11.36
CA ALA A 191 2.16 -13.63 -10.96
C ALA A 191 2.97 -14.55 -10.03
N LYS A 192 4.29 -14.67 -10.25
CA LYS A 192 5.18 -15.41 -9.33
C LYS A 192 5.26 -14.75 -7.96
N ALA A 193 5.29 -13.41 -7.89
CA ALA A 193 5.27 -12.70 -6.62
C ALA A 193 3.93 -12.91 -5.88
N VAL A 194 2.81 -12.93 -6.61
CA VAL A 194 1.49 -13.22 -6.06
C VAL A 194 1.42 -14.63 -5.50
N GLU A 195 1.89 -15.63 -6.26
CA GLU A 195 1.94 -17.02 -5.83
C GLU A 195 2.78 -17.21 -4.55
N LEU A 196 3.96 -16.62 -4.50
CA LEU A 196 4.86 -16.70 -3.34
C LEU A 196 4.33 -15.98 -2.11
N GLY A 197 3.50 -14.97 -2.29
CA GLY A 197 2.88 -14.23 -1.19
C GLY A 197 1.69 -14.95 -0.56
N ALA A 198 1.10 -15.94 -1.21
CA ALA A 198 -0.08 -16.63 -0.70
C ALA A 198 0.19 -17.27 0.69
N PRO A 199 -0.78 -17.22 1.62
CA PRO A 199 -2.15 -16.74 1.47
C PRO A 199 -2.36 -15.22 1.65
N ALA A 200 -1.30 -14.44 1.89
CA ALA A 200 -1.41 -12.99 2.00
C ALA A 200 -1.92 -12.35 0.69
N LYS A 201 -2.57 -11.21 0.81
CA LYS A 201 -3.04 -10.43 -0.34
C LYS A 201 -1.88 -9.61 -0.90
N VAL A 202 -1.40 -9.91 -2.10
CA VAL A 202 -0.35 -9.11 -2.76
C VAL A 202 -0.98 -7.96 -3.54
N VAL A 203 -0.53 -6.73 -3.27
CA VAL A 203 -1.00 -5.50 -3.93
C VAL A 203 0.16 -4.76 -4.58
N ILE A 204 -0.12 -4.13 -5.72
CA ILE A 204 0.89 -3.43 -6.50
C ILE A 204 1.20 -2.08 -5.87
N SER A 205 2.47 -1.78 -5.67
CA SER A 205 2.94 -0.43 -5.37
C SER A 205 3.06 0.40 -6.65
N GLY A 206 2.60 1.65 -6.61
CA GLY A 206 2.72 2.57 -7.74
C GLY A 206 4.15 2.97 -8.10
N GLY A 207 5.11 2.78 -7.19
CA GLY A 207 6.50 3.17 -7.42
C GLY A 207 6.68 4.67 -7.69
N PRO A 208 7.67 5.05 -8.49
CA PRO A 208 7.78 6.39 -9.07
C PRO A 208 6.56 6.74 -9.94
N ARG A 209 6.36 8.03 -10.21
CA ARG A 209 5.30 8.46 -11.13
C ARG A 209 5.56 7.86 -12.52
N CYS A 210 4.53 7.25 -13.11
CA CYS A 210 4.56 6.76 -14.48
C CYS A 210 4.70 7.95 -15.47
N ALA A 211 5.27 7.70 -16.62
CA ALA A 211 5.46 8.73 -17.66
C ALA A 211 4.12 9.30 -18.16
N THR A 212 3.09 8.46 -18.24
CA THR A 212 1.73 8.83 -18.64
C THR A 212 0.70 8.14 -17.77
N LEU A 213 -0.51 8.69 -17.71
CA LEU A 213 -1.64 8.05 -17.02
C LEU A 213 -2.00 6.71 -17.68
N ARG A 214 -1.90 6.63 -19.01
CA ARG A 214 -2.09 5.39 -19.78
C ARG A 214 -1.16 4.29 -19.26
N ALA A 215 0.15 4.57 -19.13
CA ALA A 215 1.12 3.60 -18.64
C ALA A 215 0.79 3.12 -17.21
N CYS A 216 0.30 4.02 -16.35
CA CYS A 216 -0.16 3.68 -15.01
C CYS A 216 -1.35 2.71 -15.04
N PHE A 217 -2.32 2.96 -15.90
CA PHE A 217 -3.52 2.13 -16.04
C PHE A 217 -3.22 0.77 -16.69
N GLU A 218 -2.34 0.73 -17.69
CA GLU A 218 -1.87 -0.52 -18.31
C GLU A 218 -1.09 -1.38 -17.30
N MET A 219 -0.21 -0.79 -16.51
CA MET A 219 0.46 -1.47 -15.39
C MET A 219 -0.56 -2.04 -14.40
N THR A 220 -1.56 -1.24 -14.02
CA THR A 220 -2.62 -1.68 -13.10
C THR A 220 -3.38 -2.86 -13.66
N LYS A 221 -3.84 -2.77 -14.91
CA LYS A 221 -4.57 -3.85 -15.58
C LYS A 221 -3.74 -5.13 -15.64
N SER A 222 -2.49 -5.03 -16.11
CA SER A 222 -1.57 -6.16 -16.19
C SER A 222 -1.33 -6.83 -14.84
N GLY A 223 -1.19 -6.04 -13.78
CA GLY A 223 -1.01 -6.59 -12.44
C GLY A 223 -2.28 -7.24 -11.88
N MET A 224 -3.47 -6.69 -12.17
CA MET A 224 -4.73 -7.33 -11.80
C MET A 224 -4.92 -8.65 -12.56
N ASP A 225 -4.55 -8.71 -13.83
CA ASP A 225 -4.58 -9.94 -14.63
C ASP A 225 -3.58 -10.99 -14.13
N ALA A 226 -2.47 -10.53 -13.53
CA ALA A 226 -1.48 -11.39 -12.86
C ALA A 226 -1.95 -11.92 -11.49
N GLY A 227 -3.15 -11.56 -11.03
CA GLY A 227 -3.72 -12.03 -9.76
C GLY A 227 -3.48 -11.13 -8.56
N ALA A 228 -3.04 -9.88 -8.76
CA ALA A 228 -2.99 -8.92 -7.66
C ALA A 228 -4.33 -8.76 -6.97
N ALA A 229 -4.32 -8.61 -5.66
CA ALA A 229 -5.52 -8.30 -4.87
C ALA A 229 -5.90 -6.80 -4.92
N GLY A 230 -5.14 -5.98 -5.65
CA GLY A 230 -5.40 -4.55 -5.76
C GLY A 230 -4.13 -3.74 -5.93
N ILE A 231 -4.28 -2.46 -5.67
CA ILE A 231 -3.19 -1.48 -5.80
C ILE A 231 -3.05 -0.62 -4.54
N THR A 232 -1.84 -0.12 -4.31
CA THR A 232 -1.57 0.91 -3.29
C THR A 232 -0.73 2.01 -3.93
N TYR A 233 -1.39 3.05 -4.44
CA TYR A 233 -0.73 4.11 -5.18
C TYR A 233 -0.71 5.44 -4.42
N GLY A 234 0.35 6.21 -4.64
CA GLY A 234 0.53 7.54 -4.11
C GLY A 234 0.76 8.55 -5.24
N ARG A 235 2.03 8.75 -5.62
CA ARG A 235 2.47 9.76 -6.61
C ARG A 235 1.70 9.70 -7.94
N ASN A 236 1.36 8.53 -8.41
CA ASN A 236 0.55 8.34 -9.62
C ASN A 236 -0.87 8.91 -9.50
N ILE A 237 -1.38 9.11 -8.28
CA ILE A 237 -2.68 9.71 -8.01
C ILE A 237 -2.52 11.20 -7.74
N TRP A 238 -1.83 11.55 -6.65
CA TRP A 238 -1.88 12.91 -6.12
C TRP A 238 -0.91 13.88 -6.80
N GLN A 239 0.02 13.45 -7.66
CA GLN A 239 0.79 14.32 -8.55
C GLN A 239 0.13 14.54 -9.91
N HIS A 240 -1.07 13.98 -10.13
CA HIS A 240 -1.87 14.26 -11.31
C HIS A 240 -2.77 15.49 -11.07
N PRO A 241 -3.01 16.34 -12.07
CA PRO A 241 -3.88 17.53 -11.94
C PRO A 241 -5.32 17.18 -11.51
N TYR A 242 -5.79 15.98 -11.88
CA TYR A 242 -7.14 15.48 -11.61
C TYR A 242 -7.07 14.16 -10.80
N PRO A 243 -6.67 14.20 -9.51
CA PRO A 243 -6.47 12.98 -8.73
C PRO A 243 -7.75 12.18 -8.51
N ASP A 244 -8.90 12.84 -8.48
CA ASP A 244 -10.22 12.20 -8.39
C ASP A 244 -10.53 11.38 -9.65
N ALA A 245 -10.26 11.89 -10.86
CA ALA A 245 -10.43 11.16 -12.10
C ALA A 245 -9.51 9.92 -12.18
N VAL A 246 -8.27 10.07 -11.68
CA VAL A 246 -7.33 8.93 -11.59
C VAL A 246 -7.87 7.85 -10.66
N VAL A 247 -8.37 8.21 -9.47
CA VAL A 247 -8.97 7.22 -8.55
C VAL A 247 -10.16 6.52 -9.20
N ALA A 248 -11.05 7.26 -9.87
CA ALA A 248 -12.20 6.66 -10.56
C ALA A 248 -11.76 5.64 -11.64
N GLY A 249 -10.77 6.00 -12.47
CA GLY A 249 -10.25 5.07 -13.48
C GLY A 249 -9.59 3.82 -12.88
N LEU A 250 -8.86 3.98 -11.78
CA LEU A 250 -8.27 2.86 -11.06
C LEU A 250 -9.34 1.94 -10.44
N GLN A 251 -10.43 2.50 -9.92
CA GLN A 251 -11.57 1.73 -9.41
C GLN A 251 -12.24 0.91 -10.52
N GLU A 252 -12.43 1.49 -11.71
CA GLU A 252 -12.98 0.76 -12.86
C GLU A 252 -12.09 -0.42 -13.27
N ILE A 253 -10.78 -0.25 -13.28
CA ILE A 253 -9.85 -1.33 -13.63
C ILE A 253 -9.85 -2.42 -12.55
N VAL A 254 -9.73 -2.03 -11.29
CA VAL A 254 -9.53 -2.96 -10.17
C VAL A 254 -10.82 -3.74 -9.86
N HIS A 255 -11.96 -3.06 -9.77
CA HIS A 255 -13.22 -3.70 -9.37
C HIS A 255 -14.00 -4.26 -10.55
N ASN A 256 -14.05 -3.54 -11.68
CA ASN A 256 -14.90 -3.92 -12.81
C ASN A 256 -14.14 -4.60 -13.96
N GLY A 257 -12.79 -4.66 -13.89
CA GLY A 257 -11.98 -5.25 -14.96
C GLY A 257 -12.03 -4.48 -16.28
N ALA A 258 -12.52 -3.23 -16.25
CA ALA A 258 -12.83 -2.47 -17.46
C ALA A 258 -11.57 -2.05 -18.21
N THR A 259 -11.53 -2.39 -19.49
CA THR A 259 -10.52 -1.90 -20.45
C THR A 259 -10.99 -0.66 -21.20
N GLY A 260 -12.31 -0.45 -21.31
CA GLY A 260 -12.91 0.66 -22.06
C GLY A 260 -12.73 2.04 -21.44
N GLY A 261 -12.60 2.13 -20.10
CA GLY A 261 -12.38 3.39 -19.39
C GLY A 261 -11.01 4.00 -19.62
N ILE A 262 -10.00 3.20 -19.98
CA ILE A 262 -8.63 3.67 -20.24
C ILE A 262 -8.60 4.69 -21.38
N ASN A 263 -9.39 4.48 -22.44
CA ASN A 263 -9.40 5.38 -23.60
C ASN A 263 -10.15 6.70 -23.38
N ALA A 264 -11.15 6.72 -22.49
CA ALA A 264 -11.91 7.92 -22.20
C ALA A 264 -11.21 8.86 -21.21
N ILE A 265 -10.42 8.30 -20.29
CA ILE A 265 -9.75 9.06 -19.22
C ILE A 265 -8.36 9.55 -19.65
N THR A 266 -7.67 8.81 -20.53
CA THR A 266 -6.37 9.22 -21.10
C THR A 266 -6.44 10.33 -22.14
N ALA A 267 -7.64 10.83 -22.47
CA ALA A 267 -7.80 12.04 -23.28
C ALA A 267 -7.47 13.34 -22.49
N VAL A 268 -7.02 13.21 -21.25
CA VAL A 268 -6.71 14.32 -20.33
C VAL A 268 -5.21 14.38 -20.01
N ASP A 269 -4.36 13.52 -20.63
CA ASP A 269 -2.88 13.60 -20.55
C ASP A 269 -2.31 14.80 -21.29
#